data_19a3e10c0458f6672dcbd3d150cb8e5c
#
_entry.id   19a3e10c0458f6672dcbd3d150cb8e5c
#
_cell.length_a   1.000
_cell.length_b   1.000
_cell.length_c   1.000
_cell.angle_alpha   90.00
_cell.angle_beta   90.00
_cell.angle_gamma   90.00
#
_symmetry.space_group_name_H-M   'P 1'
#
loop_
_entity.id
_entity.type
_entity.pdbx_description
1 polymer ?
#
loop_
_entity_poly.entity_id
_entity_poly.type
_entity_poly.pdbx_seq_one_letter_code
_entity_poly.pdbx_strand_id
1 'polypeptide(L)'
;MRGRGLCVTRGLFITIEGLDGCGKSTQAARLADWLEARTGRGVLRTFEPGGWGGGALRSLILAGDVPDDRTELLLFLADRSGHLASVVLPAISEGRIVLCERYSDSTLAYQVWGRGLPEAFVASLIASCGFVTPDLTVLLDIDAGTAERRLGARADADRIESAGSAFMARVAEGYRELARRSPERIVVVDADGTEDEVGTRVESAVLKSLEELLRAG
;
A
#
# COMPACT_ATOMS: atom_id res chain seq x y z
N MET A 1 -23.66 22.98 -10.98
CA MET A 1 -23.57 21.72 -11.76
C MET A 1 -23.48 20.57 -10.77
N ARG A 2 -24.51 19.74 -10.65
CA ARG A 2 -24.47 18.55 -9.78
C ARG A 2 -23.62 17.51 -10.50
N GLY A 3 -22.43 17.22 -9.97
CA GLY A 3 -21.56 16.18 -10.49
C GLY A 3 -22.31 14.85 -10.50
N ARG A 4 -22.26 14.14 -11.61
CA ARG A 4 -22.77 12.77 -11.72
C ARG A 4 -21.98 11.93 -10.70
N GLY A 5 -22.65 11.48 -9.67
CA GLY A 5 -22.08 10.54 -8.71
C GLY A 5 -21.65 9.29 -9.45
N LEU A 6 -20.42 8.85 -9.20
CA LEU A 6 -19.90 7.57 -9.68
C LEU A 6 -20.72 6.45 -9.01
N CYS A 7 -21.63 5.81 -9.77
CA CYS A 7 -22.43 4.70 -9.27
C CYS A 7 -21.60 3.41 -9.35
N VAL A 8 -20.72 3.18 -8.36
CA VAL A 8 -20.00 1.91 -8.19
C VAL A 8 -20.82 1.02 -7.28
N THR A 9 -21.30 -0.12 -7.77
CA THR A 9 -22.21 -1.02 -7.02
C THR A 9 -21.49 -1.99 -6.10
N ARG A 10 -20.20 -2.28 -6.34
CA ARG A 10 -19.35 -3.14 -5.49
C ARG A 10 -18.38 -2.33 -4.64
N GLY A 11 -17.89 -2.90 -3.54
CA GLY A 11 -16.78 -2.35 -2.78
C GLY A 11 -15.53 -2.18 -3.66
N LEU A 12 -14.68 -1.23 -3.32
CA LEU A 12 -13.38 -1.03 -3.98
C LEU A 12 -12.25 -1.29 -3.00
N PHE A 13 -11.19 -1.91 -3.48
CA PHE A 13 -9.96 -2.10 -2.74
C PHE A 13 -8.84 -1.28 -3.35
N ILE A 14 -8.43 -0.22 -2.67
CA ILE A 14 -7.36 0.70 -3.10
C ILE A 14 -6.19 0.55 -2.12
N THR A 15 -4.98 0.46 -2.63
CA THR A 15 -3.77 0.44 -1.81
C THR A 15 -2.91 1.67 -2.03
N ILE A 16 -2.19 2.10 -0.99
CA ILE A 16 -1.15 3.15 -1.07
C ILE A 16 0.18 2.51 -0.71
N GLU A 17 1.11 2.59 -1.64
CA GLU A 17 2.43 1.98 -1.57
C GLU A 17 3.54 3.02 -1.66
N GLY A 18 4.75 2.64 -1.27
CA GLY A 18 5.94 3.49 -1.34
C GLY A 18 6.84 3.33 -0.13
N LEU A 19 8.00 3.98 -0.14
CA LEU A 19 8.98 3.96 0.94
C LEU A 19 8.44 4.59 2.22
N ASP A 20 9.05 4.27 3.36
CA ASP A 20 8.80 5.00 4.59
C ASP A 20 9.31 6.45 4.43
N GLY A 21 8.56 7.40 4.97
CA GLY A 21 8.83 8.83 4.73
C GLY A 21 8.23 9.42 3.45
N CYS A 22 7.63 8.63 2.54
CA CYS A 22 7.00 9.18 1.33
C CYS A 22 5.64 9.87 1.57
N GLY A 23 5.09 9.80 2.79
CA GLY A 23 3.84 10.48 3.14
C GLY A 23 2.57 9.64 3.02
N LYS A 24 2.66 8.30 2.97
CA LYS A 24 1.50 7.39 2.83
C LYS A 24 0.34 7.73 3.76
N SER A 25 0.61 7.82 5.06
CA SER A 25 -0.46 8.01 6.06
C SER A 25 -1.16 9.36 5.93
N THR A 26 -0.42 10.40 5.59
CA THR A 26 -0.97 11.74 5.30
C THR A 26 -1.86 11.70 4.07
N GLN A 27 -1.36 11.11 2.98
CA GLN A 27 -2.12 11.03 1.74
C GLN A 27 -3.29 10.06 1.82
N ALA A 28 -3.18 8.98 2.61
CA ALA A 28 -4.30 8.08 2.88
C ALA A 28 -5.44 8.79 3.64
N ALA A 29 -5.12 9.64 4.63
CA ALA A 29 -6.13 10.42 5.34
C ALA A 29 -6.87 11.35 4.38
N ARG A 30 -6.11 12.16 3.64
CA ARG A 30 -6.66 13.12 2.67
C ARG A 30 -7.49 12.44 1.57
N LEU A 31 -6.96 11.36 1.00
CA LEU A 31 -7.65 10.61 -0.05
C LEU A 31 -8.96 9.98 0.45
N ALA A 32 -9.00 9.51 1.70
CA ALA A 32 -10.21 8.96 2.28
C ALA A 32 -11.33 10.01 2.34
N ASP A 33 -11.04 11.19 2.89
CA ASP A 33 -12.00 12.30 2.98
C ASP A 33 -12.48 12.72 1.58
N TRP A 34 -11.56 12.81 0.62
CA TRP A 34 -11.87 13.17 -0.75
C TRP A 34 -12.76 12.11 -1.44
N LEU A 35 -12.47 10.81 -1.24
CA LEU A 35 -13.28 9.71 -1.78
C LEU A 35 -14.69 9.70 -1.18
N GLU A 36 -14.83 9.89 0.14
CA GLU A 36 -16.14 9.97 0.80
C GLU A 36 -16.97 11.13 0.25
N ALA A 37 -16.38 12.32 0.16
CA ALA A 37 -17.07 13.50 -0.38
C ALA A 37 -17.51 13.33 -1.83
N ARG A 38 -16.70 12.62 -2.64
CA ARG A 38 -16.96 12.47 -4.08
C ARG A 38 -17.90 11.33 -4.42
N THR A 39 -17.84 10.24 -3.66
CA THR A 39 -18.61 9.02 -3.95
C THR A 39 -19.85 8.86 -3.08
N GLY A 40 -19.92 9.52 -1.95
CA GLY A 40 -20.95 9.32 -0.92
C GLY A 40 -20.86 7.97 -0.22
N ARG A 41 -19.74 7.23 -0.38
CA ARG A 41 -19.52 5.90 0.19
C ARG A 41 -18.58 5.99 1.38
N GLY A 42 -18.82 5.19 2.41
CA GLY A 42 -17.92 5.11 3.55
C GLY A 42 -16.56 4.52 3.13
N VAL A 43 -15.48 5.16 3.55
CA VAL A 43 -14.11 4.70 3.35
C VAL A 43 -13.58 4.07 4.64
N LEU A 44 -13.07 2.83 4.54
CA LEU A 44 -12.35 2.18 5.61
C LEU A 44 -10.85 2.37 5.38
N ARG A 45 -10.20 3.14 6.25
CA ARG A 45 -8.73 3.22 6.27
C ARG A 45 -8.17 2.10 7.11
N THR A 46 -7.16 1.41 6.56
CA THR A 46 -6.44 0.34 7.25
C THR A 46 -4.98 0.28 6.79
N PHE A 47 -4.20 -0.63 7.35
CA PHE A 47 -2.76 -0.72 7.03
C PHE A 47 -2.23 -2.13 7.31
N GLU A 48 -1.10 -2.46 6.70
CA GLU A 48 -0.32 -3.67 6.98
C GLU A 48 1.15 -3.31 7.31
N PRO A 49 1.78 -4.05 8.25
CA PRO A 49 1.19 -5.10 9.09
C PRO A 49 0.40 -4.50 10.27
N GLY A 50 -0.57 -5.29 10.78
CA GLY A 50 -1.24 -5.03 12.06
C GLY A 50 -2.60 -4.34 11.97
N GLY A 51 -3.23 -4.26 10.81
CA GLY A 51 -4.58 -3.73 10.65
C GLY A 51 -5.68 -4.56 11.34
N TRP A 52 -5.31 -5.61 12.08
CA TRP A 52 -6.22 -6.51 12.81
C TRP A 52 -5.53 -7.13 14.05
N GLY A 53 -6.27 -7.89 14.84
CA GLY A 53 -5.69 -8.76 15.90
C GLY A 53 -4.94 -8.06 17.03
N GLY A 54 -5.18 -6.76 17.26
CA GLY A 54 -4.53 -6.00 18.34
C GLY A 54 -3.04 -5.76 18.15
N GLY A 55 -2.48 -5.97 16.95
CA GLY A 55 -1.11 -5.63 16.61
C GLY A 55 -0.01 -6.60 17.10
N ALA A 56 -0.36 -7.79 17.60
CA ALA A 56 0.62 -8.75 18.10
C ALA A 56 1.63 -9.19 17.02
N LEU A 57 1.15 -9.53 15.81
CA LEU A 57 2.01 -9.85 14.68
C LEU A 57 2.84 -8.64 14.23
N ARG A 58 2.25 -7.45 14.20
CA ARG A 58 2.99 -6.22 13.90
C ARG A 58 4.17 -6.02 14.84
N SER A 59 3.96 -6.18 16.15
CA SER A 59 5.04 -6.04 17.13
C SER A 59 6.14 -7.07 16.91
N LEU A 60 5.78 -8.32 16.59
CA LEU A 60 6.76 -9.36 16.28
C LEU A 60 7.55 -9.02 14.99
N ILE A 61 6.87 -8.58 13.94
CA ILE A 61 7.48 -8.25 12.64
C ILE A 61 8.43 -7.05 12.76
N LEU A 62 8.02 -5.97 13.43
CA LEU A 62 8.74 -4.70 13.42
C LEU A 62 9.80 -4.58 14.53
N ALA A 63 9.56 -5.17 15.70
CA ALA A 63 10.43 -5.05 16.87
C ALA A 63 10.94 -6.39 17.40
N GLY A 64 10.44 -7.53 16.89
CA GLY A 64 10.81 -8.86 17.33
C GLY A 64 12.15 -9.35 16.75
N ASP A 65 12.68 -10.39 17.35
CA ASP A 65 13.82 -11.13 16.82
C ASP A 65 13.32 -12.12 15.75
N VAL A 66 13.34 -11.68 14.50
CA VAL A 66 12.94 -12.51 13.35
C VAL A 66 14.20 -13.17 12.78
N PRO A 67 14.31 -14.51 12.82
CA PRO A 67 15.56 -15.23 12.60
C PRO A 67 16.08 -15.17 11.14
N ASP A 68 15.20 -15.03 10.15
CA ASP A 68 15.57 -15.00 8.74
C ASP A 68 14.50 -14.33 7.86
N ASP A 69 14.87 -14.04 6.61
CA ASP A 69 14.00 -13.36 5.63
C ASP A 69 12.76 -14.18 5.21
N ARG A 70 12.83 -15.51 5.28
CA ARG A 70 11.67 -16.38 4.98
C ARG A 70 10.66 -16.34 6.12
N THR A 71 11.12 -16.37 7.36
CA THR A 71 10.25 -16.18 8.53
C THR A 71 9.60 -14.80 8.48
N GLU A 72 10.34 -13.74 8.14
CA GLU A 72 9.79 -12.39 7.93
C GLU A 72 8.66 -12.41 6.89
N LEU A 73 8.91 -13.00 5.71
CA LEU A 73 7.90 -13.15 4.66
C LEU A 73 6.65 -13.86 5.16
N LEU A 74 6.81 -15.01 5.82
CA LEU A 74 5.68 -15.82 6.31
C LEU A 74 4.85 -15.06 7.35
N LEU A 75 5.48 -14.27 8.21
CA LEU A 75 4.78 -13.42 9.19
C LEU A 75 3.95 -12.33 8.49
N PHE A 76 4.49 -11.69 7.45
CA PHE A 76 3.71 -10.74 6.64
C PHE A 76 2.52 -11.39 5.95
N LEU A 77 2.69 -12.61 5.39
CA LEU A 77 1.59 -13.33 4.75
C LEU A 77 0.53 -13.76 5.76
N ALA A 78 0.92 -14.18 6.96
CA ALA A 78 0.00 -14.54 8.04
C ALA A 78 -0.80 -13.31 8.51
N ASP A 79 -0.14 -12.15 8.71
CA ASP A 79 -0.80 -10.89 9.06
C ASP A 79 -1.82 -10.51 8.00
N ARG A 80 -1.43 -10.51 6.73
CA ARG A 80 -2.30 -10.20 5.59
C ARG A 80 -3.51 -11.13 5.52
N SER A 81 -3.30 -12.44 5.69
CA SER A 81 -4.40 -13.41 5.67
C SER A 81 -5.48 -13.09 6.71
N GLY A 82 -5.06 -12.81 7.94
CA GLY A 82 -5.98 -12.42 9.00
C GLY A 82 -6.62 -11.05 8.76
N HIS A 83 -5.87 -10.08 8.26
CA HIS A 83 -6.37 -8.75 7.91
C HIS A 83 -7.44 -8.81 6.81
N LEU A 84 -7.18 -9.55 5.74
CA LEU A 84 -8.16 -9.76 4.67
C LEU A 84 -9.46 -10.38 5.19
N ALA A 85 -9.35 -11.47 5.95
CA ALA A 85 -10.52 -12.20 6.43
C ALA A 85 -11.37 -11.39 7.42
N SER A 86 -10.72 -10.61 8.28
CA SER A 86 -11.38 -9.94 9.41
C SER A 86 -11.79 -8.50 9.12
N VAL A 87 -11.15 -7.82 8.16
CA VAL A 87 -11.32 -6.38 7.95
C VAL A 87 -11.64 -6.04 6.50
N VAL A 88 -10.78 -6.43 5.56
CA VAL A 88 -10.87 -5.97 4.17
C VAL A 88 -12.07 -6.58 3.44
N LEU A 89 -12.17 -7.91 3.41
CA LEU A 89 -13.24 -8.60 2.68
C LEU A 89 -14.64 -8.30 3.20
N PRO A 90 -14.88 -8.23 4.53
CA PRO A 90 -16.18 -7.78 5.05
C PRO A 90 -16.54 -6.37 4.57
N ALA A 91 -15.62 -5.41 4.65
CA ALA A 91 -15.88 -4.04 4.22
C ALA A 91 -16.17 -3.92 2.72
N ILE A 92 -15.44 -4.66 1.88
CA ILE A 92 -15.72 -4.74 0.43
C ILE A 92 -17.11 -5.32 0.18
N SER A 93 -17.49 -6.37 0.91
CA SER A 93 -18.82 -7.00 0.78
C SER A 93 -19.97 -6.07 1.18
N GLU A 94 -19.72 -5.16 2.10
CA GLU A 94 -20.65 -4.08 2.51
C GLU A 94 -20.72 -2.93 1.49
N GLY A 95 -19.98 -3.02 0.38
CA GLY A 95 -19.95 -1.98 -0.63
C GLY A 95 -19.08 -0.78 -0.29
N ARG A 96 -18.26 -0.85 0.75
CA ARG A 96 -17.35 0.24 1.17
C ARG A 96 -16.13 0.33 0.26
N ILE A 97 -15.46 1.47 0.32
CA ILE A 97 -14.11 1.61 -0.24
C ILE A 97 -13.12 1.27 0.88
N VAL A 98 -12.21 0.34 0.62
CA VAL A 98 -11.10 0.04 1.53
C VAL A 98 -9.85 0.71 1.00
N LEU A 99 -9.21 1.54 1.82
CA LEU A 99 -7.95 2.22 1.53
C LEU A 99 -6.89 1.67 2.50
N CYS A 100 -5.97 0.87 1.97
CA CYS A 100 -4.96 0.17 2.76
C CYS A 100 -3.55 0.73 2.50
N GLU A 101 -2.87 1.10 3.57
CA GLU A 101 -1.44 1.44 3.49
C GLU A 101 -0.64 0.14 3.52
N ARG A 102 0.12 -0.12 2.45
CA ARG A 102 0.87 -1.35 2.18
C ARG A 102 0.01 -2.59 1.98
N TYR A 103 0.44 -3.40 1.03
CA TYR A 103 -0.19 -4.68 0.71
C TYR A 103 0.81 -5.60 -0.02
N SER A 104 0.34 -6.42 -0.95
CA SER A 104 1.17 -7.41 -1.66
C SER A 104 2.34 -6.82 -2.45
N ASP A 105 2.18 -5.60 -2.98
CA ASP A 105 3.26 -4.91 -3.70
C ASP A 105 4.41 -4.56 -2.74
N SER A 106 4.12 -4.19 -1.47
CA SER A 106 5.15 -4.07 -0.42
C SER A 106 5.90 -5.38 -0.21
N THR A 107 5.21 -6.53 -0.14
CA THR A 107 5.88 -7.83 0.05
C THR A 107 6.84 -8.12 -1.12
N LEU A 108 6.41 -7.89 -2.36
CA LEU A 108 7.31 -8.05 -3.49
C LEU A 108 8.49 -7.08 -3.39
N ALA A 109 8.27 -5.79 -3.21
CA ALA A 109 9.33 -4.79 -3.16
C ALA A 109 10.35 -5.06 -2.03
N TYR A 110 9.88 -5.38 -0.83
CA TYR A 110 10.74 -5.57 0.34
C TYR A 110 11.42 -6.94 0.36
N GLN A 111 10.68 -8.04 0.15
CA GLN A 111 11.25 -9.37 0.30
C GLN A 111 11.97 -9.86 -0.97
N VAL A 112 11.53 -9.46 -2.18
CA VAL A 112 12.24 -9.82 -3.41
C VAL A 112 13.38 -8.86 -3.68
N TRP A 113 13.10 -7.56 -3.92
CA TRP A 113 14.15 -6.61 -4.25
C TRP A 113 14.99 -6.19 -3.04
N GLY A 114 14.38 -6.00 -1.89
CA GLY A 114 15.07 -5.64 -0.66
C GLY A 114 15.93 -6.76 -0.11
N ARG A 115 15.33 -7.91 0.26
CA ARG A 115 15.97 -9.07 0.88
C ARG A 115 16.63 -10.02 -0.11
N GLY A 116 16.26 -9.98 -1.41
CA GLY A 116 16.80 -10.86 -2.43
C GLY A 116 16.20 -12.27 -2.45
N LEU A 117 15.00 -12.45 -1.89
CA LEU A 117 14.30 -13.74 -2.01
C LEU A 117 13.89 -13.99 -3.46
N PRO A 118 13.92 -15.26 -3.93
CA PRO A 118 13.52 -15.59 -5.30
C PRO A 118 12.08 -15.14 -5.60
N GLU A 119 11.89 -14.34 -6.64
CA GLU A 119 10.57 -13.78 -7.00
C GLU A 119 9.52 -14.88 -7.21
N ALA A 120 9.88 -15.96 -7.95
CA ALA A 120 8.98 -17.08 -8.20
C ALA A 120 8.48 -17.75 -6.90
N PHE A 121 9.33 -17.83 -5.89
CA PHE A 121 8.97 -18.35 -4.56
C PHE A 121 7.98 -17.45 -3.86
N VAL A 122 8.26 -16.14 -3.77
CA VAL A 122 7.37 -15.16 -3.10
C VAL A 122 6.03 -15.07 -3.82
N ALA A 123 6.05 -14.97 -5.15
CA ALA A 123 4.84 -14.90 -5.97
C ALA A 123 3.98 -16.17 -5.84
N SER A 124 4.59 -17.35 -5.77
CA SER A 124 3.86 -18.62 -5.58
C SER A 124 3.13 -18.70 -4.24
N LEU A 125 3.74 -18.19 -3.18
CA LEU A 125 3.12 -18.12 -1.85
C LEU A 125 1.94 -17.14 -1.84
N ILE A 126 2.12 -15.93 -2.40
CA ILE A 126 1.04 -14.93 -2.52
C ILE A 126 -0.15 -15.53 -3.29
N ALA A 127 0.11 -16.17 -4.43
CA ALA A 127 -0.92 -16.80 -5.24
C ALA A 127 -1.63 -17.95 -4.52
N SER A 128 -0.87 -18.79 -3.79
CA SER A 128 -1.41 -19.92 -3.03
C SER A 128 -2.28 -19.47 -1.86
N CYS A 129 -2.04 -18.29 -1.29
CA CYS A 129 -2.89 -17.71 -0.26
C CYS A 129 -4.22 -17.17 -0.79
N GLY A 130 -4.37 -17.02 -2.12
CA GLY A 130 -5.61 -16.51 -2.73
C GLY A 130 -5.94 -15.07 -2.34
N PHE A 131 -4.94 -14.24 -2.13
CA PHE A 131 -5.13 -12.84 -1.75
C PHE A 131 -5.81 -12.05 -2.88
N VAL A 132 -6.78 -11.22 -2.50
CA VAL A 132 -7.48 -10.36 -3.45
C VAL A 132 -6.53 -9.33 -4.06
N THR A 133 -6.64 -9.14 -5.38
CA THR A 133 -5.88 -8.09 -6.06
C THR A 133 -6.54 -6.74 -5.84
N PRO A 134 -5.81 -5.68 -5.48
CA PRO A 134 -6.37 -4.33 -5.41
C PRO A 134 -6.93 -3.87 -6.76
N ASP A 135 -8.04 -3.13 -6.73
CA ASP A 135 -8.60 -2.49 -7.92
C ASP A 135 -7.68 -1.36 -8.43
N LEU A 136 -6.99 -0.71 -7.51
CA LEU A 136 -6.04 0.37 -7.79
C LEU A 136 -4.96 0.41 -6.72
N THR A 137 -3.72 0.60 -7.15
CA THR A 137 -2.59 0.90 -6.26
C THR A 137 -2.04 2.29 -6.59
N VAL A 138 -1.93 3.15 -5.59
CA VAL A 138 -1.24 4.44 -5.69
C VAL A 138 0.17 4.26 -5.16
N LEU A 139 1.16 4.31 -6.05
CA LEU A 139 2.56 4.29 -5.66
C LEU A 139 3.06 5.73 -5.47
N LEU A 140 3.37 6.09 -4.25
CA LEU A 140 4.04 7.35 -3.91
C LEU A 140 5.55 7.17 -4.15
N ASP A 141 6.00 7.54 -5.35
CA ASP A 141 7.41 7.43 -5.73
C ASP A 141 8.19 8.65 -5.25
N ILE A 142 9.29 8.38 -4.56
CA ILE A 142 10.20 9.41 -4.05
C ILE A 142 11.62 8.85 -4.06
N ASP A 143 12.60 9.74 -4.21
CA ASP A 143 14.01 9.38 -4.02
C ASP A 143 14.28 8.87 -2.60
N ALA A 144 15.03 7.76 -2.48
CA ALA A 144 15.29 7.11 -1.19
C ALA A 144 15.99 8.04 -0.19
N GLY A 145 16.91 8.91 -0.67
CA GLY A 145 17.57 9.88 0.20
C GLY A 145 16.61 10.98 0.68
N THR A 146 15.63 11.35 -0.13
CA THR A 146 14.58 12.30 0.28
C THR A 146 13.64 11.65 1.30
N ALA A 147 13.24 10.39 1.09
CA ALA A 147 12.45 9.62 2.03
C ALA A 147 13.16 9.50 3.39
N GLU A 148 14.46 9.16 3.38
CA GLU A 148 15.31 9.07 4.57
C GLU A 148 15.40 10.41 5.30
N ARG A 149 15.61 11.53 4.59
CA ARG A 149 15.62 12.86 5.20
C ARG A 149 14.29 13.23 5.86
N ARG A 150 13.14 12.81 5.29
CA ARG A 150 11.80 13.05 5.86
C ARG A 150 11.54 12.20 7.09
N LEU A 151 12.06 10.98 7.12
CA LEU A 151 12.07 10.15 8.34
C LEU A 151 12.99 10.73 9.41
N GLY A 152 14.04 11.27 9.01
CA GLY A 152 15.23 11.95 9.48
C GLY A 152 15.52 12.08 10.95
N ALA A 153 14.70 12.14 11.84
CA ALA A 153 14.98 12.34 13.27
C ALA A 153 14.01 11.58 14.17
N ARG A 154 13.34 10.54 13.65
CA ARG A 154 12.56 9.67 14.51
C ARG A 154 13.51 8.78 15.29
N ALA A 155 13.45 8.91 16.62
CA ALA A 155 14.25 8.10 17.54
C ALA A 155 13.89 6.59 17.49
N ASP A 156 12.81 6.22 16.82
CA ASP A 156 12.20 4.89 16.84
C ASP A 156 12.13 4.28 15.43
N ALA A 157 13.27 4.23 14.71
CA ALA A 157 13.35 3.47 13.47
C ALA A 157 13.12 1.97 13.78
N ASP A 158 12.18 1.35 13.05
CA ASP A 158 11.95 -0.08 13.19
C ASP A 158 13.08 -0.92 12.54
N ARG A 159 13.03 -2.24 12.73
CA ARG A 159 14.04 -3.19 12.21
C ARG A 159 14.18 -3.12 10.68
N ILE A 160 13.11 -2.82 9.97
CA ILE A 160 13.09 -2.78 8.51
C ILE A 160 13.62 -1.43 8.03
N GLU A 161 13.22 -0.33 8.65
CA GLU A 161 13.75 1.02 8.40
C GLU A 161 15.26 1.08 8.67
N SER A 162 15.75 0.31 9.64
CA SER A 162 17.17 0.21 10.01
C SER A 162 18.03 -0.60 9.02
N ALA A 163 17.47 -1.18 7.96
CA ALA A 163 18.19 -2.00 6.98
C ALA A 163 19.15 -1.19 6.06
N GLY A 164 19.08 0.13 6.12
CA GLY A 164 20.04 1.05 5.47
C GLY A 164 19.64 1.50 4.05
N SER A 165 20.31 2.56 3.59
CA SER A 165 19.96 3.26 2.34
C SER A 165 20.06 2.38 1.08
N ALA A 166 21.04 1.49 1.01
CA ALA A 166 21.18 0.56 -0.13
C ALA A 166 20.00 -0.43 -0.22
N PHE A 167 19.47 -0.87 0.92
CA PHE A 167 18.28 -1.71 0.98
C PHE A 167 17.06 -0.92 0.47
N MET A 168 16.85 0.29 0.97
CA MET A 168 15.73 1.14 0.57
C MET A 168 15.78 1.55 -0.91
N ALA A 169 16.98 1.74 -1.47
CA ALA A 169 17.14 2.00 -2.90
C ALA A 169 16.69 0.79 -3.76
N ARG A 170 17.00 -0.44 -3.33
CA ARG A 170 16.50 -1.65 -4.01
C ARG A 170 14.98 -1.79 -3.89
N VAL A 171 14.42 -1.49 -2.73
CA VAL A 171 12.96 -1.50 -2.51
C VAL A 171 12.27 -0.48 -3.44
N ALA A 172 12.80 0.74 -3.55
CA ALA A 172 12.28 1.75 -4.46
C ALA A 172 12.28 1.27 -5.92
N GLU A 173 13.38 0.65 -6.37
CA GLU A 173 13.45 0.08 -7.72
C GLU A 173 12.44 -1.06 -7.89
N GLY A 174 12.26 -1.89 -6.87
CA GLY A 174 11.23 -2.94 -6.86
C GLY A 174 9.83 -2.37 -7.11
N TYR A 175 9.45 -1.31 -6.43
CA TYR A 175 8.16 -0.65 -6.64
C TYR A 175 8.00 -0.10 -8.07
N ARG A 176 9.05 0.55 -8.61
CA ARG A 176 9.04 1.07 -9.98
C ARG A 176 8.90 -0.05 -11.01
N GLU A 177 9.57 -1.19 -10.78
CA GLU A 177 9.44 -2.37 -11.64
C GLU A 177 8.03 -2.94 -11.61
N LEU A 178 7.41 -3.07 -10.41
CA LEU A 178 6.03 -3.51 -10.27
C LEU A 178 5.06 -2.59 -11.00
N ALA A 179 5.25 -1.27 -10.91
CA ALA A 179 4.44 -0.31 -11.64
C ALA A 179 4.59 -0.44 -13.15
N ARG A 180 5.82 -0.68 -13.65
CA ARG A 180 6.06 -0.92 -15.09
C ARG A 180 5.40 -2.20 -15.61
N ARG A 181 5.26 -3.22 -14.76
CA ARG A 181 4.62 -4.51 -15.09
C ARG A 181 3.10 -4.49 -15.03
N SER A 182 2.52 -3.56 -14.24
CA SER A 182 1.07 -3.47 -14.01
C SER A 182 0.56 -2.03 -14.10
N PRO A 183 0.79 -1.34 -15.25
CA PRO A 183 0.43 0.08 -15.40
C PRO A 183 -1.08 0.33 -15.37
N GLU A 184 -1.89 -0.69 -15.65
CA GLU A 184 -3.35 -0.64 -15.58
C GLU A 184 -3.87 -0.61 -14.13
N ARG A 185 -3.08 -1.12 -13.18
CA ARG A 185 -3.43 -1.22 -11.76
C ARG A 185 -2.65 -0.27 -10.87
N ILE A 186 -1.37 -0.02 -11.19
CA ILE A 186 -0.47 0.78 -10.36
C ILE A 186 -0.25 2.14 -11.01
N VAL A 187 -0.78 3.19 -10.39
CA VAL A 187 -0.53 4.56 -10.79
C VAL A 187 0.60 5.14 -9.96
N VAL A 188 1.60 5.68 -10.66
CA VAL A 188 2.77 6.31 -10.02
C VAL A 188 2.50 7.79 -9.83
N VAL A 189 2.68 8.26 -8.61
CA VAL A 189 2.55 9.66 -8.22
C VAL A 189 3.89 10.13 -7.65
N ASP A 190 4.43 11.19 -8.25
CA ASP A 190 5.59 11.88 -7.69
C ASP A 190 5.23 12.45 -6.31
N ALA A 191 5.90 11.94 -5.28
CA ALA A 191 5.69 12.30 -3.88
C ALA A 191 6.67 13.38 -3.38
N ASP A 192 7.43 14.02 -4.27
CA ASP A 192 8.21 15.20 -3.92
C ASP A 192 7.34 16.46 -3.96
N GLY A 193 7.53 17.33 -2.95
CA GLY A 193 6.75 18.56 -2.77
C GLY A 193 6.06 18.64 -1.41
N THR A 194 5.16 19.60 -1.29
CA THR A 194 4.32 19.81 -0.10
C THR A 194 3.18 18.76 -0.05
N GLU A 195 2.58 18.59 1.13
CA GLU A 195 1.45 17.68 1.33
C GLU A 195 0.29 17.98 0.38
N ASP A 196 0.00 19.27 0.14
CA ASP A 196 -1.09 19.71 -0.74
C ASP A 196 -0.80 19.43 -2.21
N GLU A 197 0.44 19.66 -2.66
CA GLU A 197 0.83 19.37 -4.04
C GLU A 197 0.75 17.87 -4.33
N VAL A 198 1.28 17.04 -3.44
CA VAL A 198 1.21 15.58 -3.56
C VAL A 198 -0.25 15.12 -3.49
N GLY A 199 -1.05 15.65 -2.57
CA GLY A 199 -2.47 15.34 -2.45
C GLY A 199 -3.25 15.63 -3.72
N THR A 200 -3.01 16.77 -4.36
CA THR A 200 -3.64 17.12 -5.63
C THR A 200 -3.26 16.15 -6.75
N ARG A 201 -1.99 15.72 -6.82
CA ARG A 201 -1.54 14.69 -7.78
C ARG A 201 -2.21 13.34 -7.52
N VAL A 202 -2.30 12.92 -6.25
CA VAL A 202 -2.97 11.66 -5.84
C VAL A 202 -4.45 11.69 -6.24
N GLU A 203 -5.18 12.75 -5.89
CA GLU A 203 -6.60 12.91 -6.21
C GLU A 203 -6.84 12.85 -7.73
N SER A 204 -6.00 13.55 -8.51
CA SER A 204 -6.08 13.58 -9.97
C SER A 204 -5.82 12.21 -10.59
N ALA A 205 -4.81 11.49 -10.10
CA ALA A 205 -4.44 10.17 -10.58
C ALA A 205 -5.54 9.14 -10.26
N VAL A 206 -6.05 9.14 -9.03
CA VAL A 206 -7.13 8.25 -8.60
C VAL A 206 -8.42 8.51 -9.38
N LEU A 207 -8.77 9.79 -9.61
CA LEU A 207 -9.95 10.14 -10.40
C LEU A 207 -9.89 9.54 -11.81
N LYS A 208 -8.76 9.72 -12.50
CA LYS A 208 -8.55 9.18 -13.85
C LYS A 208 -8.70 7.66 -13.87
N SER A 209 -8.06 6.97 -12.95
CA SER A 209 -8.10 5.49 -12.86
C SER A 209 -9.50 4.99 -12.54
N LEU A 210 -10.25 5.65 -11.64
CA LEU A 210 -11.62 5.28 -11.34
C LEU A 210 -12.56 5.47 -12.53
N GLU A 211 -12.37 6.54 -13.32
CA GLU A 211 -13.15 6.76 -14.54
C GLU A 211 -12.86 5.69 -15.61
N GLU A 212 -11.61 5.23 -15.72
CA GLU A 212 -11.23 4.15 -16.63
C GLU A 212 -11.82 2.80 -16.19
N LEU A 213 -11.75 2.46 -14.90
CA LEU A 213 -12.35 1.25 -14.32
C LEU A 213 -13.87 1.18 -14.55
N LEU A 214 -14.56 2.33 -14.43
CA LEU A 214 -16.01 2.41 -14.63
C LEU A 214 -16.43 2.34 -16.10
N ARG A 215 -15.56 2.68 -17.05
CA ARG A 215 -15.84 2.53 -18.50
C ARG A 215 -15.60 1.10 -19.00
N ALA A 216 -14.77 0.35 -18.30
CA ALA A 216 -14.38 -1.02 -18.68
C ALA A 216 -15.32 -2.10 -18.13
N GLY A 217 -16.16 -1.81 -17.13
CA GLY A 217 -17.14 -2.70 -16.51
C GLY A 217 -18.58 -2.35 -16.83
#